data_14db45f12f1b806bd5da91c540ad56e2
#
_entry.id   14db45f12f1b806bd5da91c540ad56e2
#
_cell.length_a   1.000
_cell.length_b   1.000
_cell.length_c   1.000
_cell.angle_alpha   90.00
_cell.angle_beta   90.00
_cell.angle_gamma   90.00
#
_symmetry.space_group_name_H-M   'P 1'
#
loop_
_entity.id
_entity.type
_entity.pdbx_description
1 polymer ?
#
loop_
_entity_poly.entity_id
_entity_poly.type
_entity_poly.pdbx_seq_one_letter_code
_entity_poly.pdbx_strand_id
1 'polypeptide(L)'
;MGLFNRSAGAQVTVAPAVVRPRQTVTATVTTDKPVDKVTAATLEWGYTNFYRYRWAGRADSTAVEMNDAWWLLGEVGTDAGSEKDTEDWVGVTKVDLPIATGEFTGATSSFTVPSWAPGSSDALARWSARLSVERGGRDIDTRGDFNVVISADNLHVSDEPQRRVGGDGETELEIILPSLVFRAGQPITGTIVLTPQKDMSDAELGVYWGYATLSHPLEKTPAAAGGYKSGDRLKLGKGIPLRYGAPVSVPFTLSLPADAPPTGSAVHSTLIWFVEASMLYAKWTQGIEKVRRQIVVVNA
;
A
#
# COMPACT_ATOMS: atom_id res chain seq x y z
N MET A 1 -13.25 -13.38 11.85
CA MET A 1 -13.53 -14.81 12.17
C MET A 1 -13.30 -15.61 10.91
N GLY A 2 -12.06 -16.10 10.74
CA GLY A 2 -11.68 -16.87 9.56
C GLY A 2 -12.27 -18.27 9.65
N LEU A 3 -13.17 -18.60 8.76
CA LEU A 3 -13.58 -19.96 8.49
C LEU A 3 -12.36 -20.72 7.95
N PHE A 4 -11.76 -21.55 8.79
CA PHE A 4 -10.77 -22.53 8.37
C PHE A 4 -11.42 -23.44 7.33
N ASN A 5 -11.06 -23.23 6.07
CA ASN A 5 -11.37 -24.16 5.00
C ASN A 5 -10.50 -25.40 5.24
N ARG A 6 -11.00 -26.37 6.05
CA ARG A 6 -10.41 -27.70 6.13
C ARG A 6 -10.71 -28.40 4.81
N SER A 7 -9.86 -28.16 3.81
CA SER A 7 -9.79 -29.07 2.68
C SER A 7 -9.24 -30.38 3.22
N ALA A 8 -10.03 -31.44 3.11
CA ALA A 8 -9.72 -32.73 3.64
C ALA A 8 -8.35 -33.20 3.12
N GLY A 9 -7.34 -33.29 4.00
CA GLY A 9 -6.21 -34.14 3.83
C GLY A 9 -4.84 -33.53 3.63
N ALA A 10 -4.66 -32.20 3.45
CA ALA A 10 -3.32 -31.59 3.36
C ALA A 10 -3.23 -30.23 4.06
N GLN A 11 -2.07 -29.96 4.65
CA GLN A 11 -1.75 -28.68 5.30
C GLN A 11 -0.41 -28.16 4.79
N VAL A 12 -0.31 -26.85 4.61
CA VAL A 12 0.94 -26.14 4.29
C VAL A 12 1.35 -25.31 5.50
N THR A 13 2.54 -25.57 6.03
CA THR A 13 3.15 -24.77 7.09
C THR A 13 4.38 -24.08 6.53
N VAL A 14 4.53 -22.79 6.77
CA VAL A 14 5.65 -21.99 6.27
C VAL A 14 6.51 -21.50 7.42
N ALA A 15 7.82 -21.66 7.31
CA ALA A 15 8.80 -21.25 8.30
C ALA A 15 10.06 -20.66 7.65
N PRO A 16 10.63 -19.58 8.23
CA PRO A 16 10.08 -18.79 9.32
C PRO A 16 8.82 -18.01 8.89
N ALA A 17 7.93 -17.72 9.85
CA ALA A 17 6.69 -17.01 9.57
C ALA A 17 6.89 -15.52 9.21
N VAL A 18 8.08 -14.96 9.52
CA VAL A 18 8.47 -13.58 9.20
C VAL A 18 9.84 -13.61 8.56
N VAL A 19 9.97 -12.99 7.39
CA VAL A 19 11.21 -12.92 6.60
C VAL A 19 11.40 -11.55 5.99
N ARG A 20 12.64 -11.28 5.57
CA ARG A 20 13.00 -10.08 4.79
C ARG A 20 13.28 -10.46 3.33
N PRO A 21 13.24 -9.51 2.39
CA PRO A 21 13.76 -9.73 1.05
C PRO A 21 15.16 -10.36 1.07
N ARG A 22 15.42 -11.28 0.13
CA ARG A 22 16.65 -12.10 -0.01
C ARG A 22 16.84 -13.19 1.05
N GLN A 23 15.95 -13.34 2.01
CA GLN A 23 15.96 -14.46 2.93
C GLN A 23 15.18 -15.64 2.36
N THR A 24 15.53 -16.85 2.81
CA THR A 24 14.88 -18.08 2.41
C THR A 24 13.79 -18.47 3.42
N VAL A 25 12.67 -18.91 2.88
CA VAL A 25 11.52 -19.45 3.61
C VAL A 25 11.24 -20.86 3.09
N THR A 26 10.79 -21.75 3.96
CA THR A 26 10.53 -23.15 3.63
C THR A 26 9.07 -23.49 3.92
N ALA A 27 8.37 -24.07 2.95
CA ALA A 27 7.06 -24.66 3.13
C ALA A 27 7.20 -26.16 3.37
N THR A 28 6.52 -26.65 4.39
CA THR A 28 6.35 -28.08 4.66
C THR A 28 4.88 -28.44 4.40
N VAL A 29 4.67 -29.30 3.44
CA VAL A 29 3.36 -29.89 3.13
C VAL A 29 3.24 -31.20 3.87
N THR A 30 2.20 -31.35 4.68
CA THR A 30 1.87 -32.60 5.38
C THR A 30 0.48 -33.06 4.97
N THR A 31 0.27 -34.36 4.94
CA THR A 31 -1.03 -34.96 4.69
C THR A 31 -1.40 -35.85 5.87
N ASP A 32 -2.67 -35.90 6.25
CA ASP A 32 -3.17 -36.72 7.34
C ASP A 32 -3.08 -38.23 6.97
N LYS A 33 -3.20 -38.54 5.69
CA LYS A 33 -3.10 -39.86 5.06
C LYS A 33 -2.51 -39.71 3.67
N PRO A 34 -1.85 -40.72 3.10
CA PRO A 34 -1.47 -40.70 1.69
C PRO A 34 -2.66 -40.34 0.81
N VAL A 35 -2.45 -39.40 -0.12
CA VAL A 35 -3.46 -38.95 -1.08
C VAL A 35 -3.30 -39.79 -2.33
N ASP A 36 -4.31 -40.61 -2.63
CA ASP A 36 -4.28 -41.54 -3.76
C ASP A 36 -4.71 -40.92 -5.07
N LYS A 37 -4.35 -41.56 -6.17
CA LYS A 37 -4.75 -41.20 -7.56
C LYS A 37 -4.33 -39.78 -7.95
N VAL A 38 -3.19 -39.35 -7.44
CA VAL A 38 -2.63 -38.05 -7.75
C VAL A 38 -1.99 -38.07 -9.12
N THR A 39 -2.34 -37.09 -9.95
CA THR A 39 -1.80 -36.87 -11.30
C THR A 39 -0.79 -35.73 -11.34
N ALA A 40 -0.99 -34.71 -10.50
CA ALA A 40 -0.04 -33.60 -10.33
C ALA A 40 -0.11 -33.06 -8.90
N ALA A 41 1.03 -32.62 -8.38
CA ALA A 41 1.10 -31.87 -7.14
C ALA A 41 2.06 -30.67 -7.35
N THR A 42 1.61 -29.47 -7.09
CA THR A 42 2.40 -28.25 -7.31
C THR A 42 2.33 -27.34 -6.10
N LEU A 43 3.44 -26.68 -5.81
CA LEU A 43 3.51 -25.59 -4.83
C LEU A 43 3.89 -24.31 -5.53
N GLU A 44 3.04 -23.29 -5.43
CA GLU A 44 3.27 -21.98 -6.02
C GLU A 44 3.51 -20.94 -4.93
N TRP A 45 4.66 -20.28 -4.98
CA TRP A 45 5.04 -19.18 -4.14
C TRP A 45 4.64 -17.87 -4.79
N GLY A 46 4.03 -16.97 -4.02
CA GLY A 46 3.60 -15.69 -4.53
C GLY A 46 2.90 -14.86 -3.47
N TYR A 47 2.16 -13.89 -3.93
CA TYR A 47 1.39 -13.02 -3.05
C TYR A 47 0.04 -12.64 -3.68
N THR A 48 -0.94 -12.42 -2.83
CA THR A 48 -2.18 -11.76 -3.21
C THR A 48 -1.93 -10.26 -3.19
N ASN A 49 -2.06 -9.59 -4.34
CA ASN A 49 -1.96 -8.13 -4.45
C ASN A 49 -3.35 -7.52 -4.24
N PHE A 50 -3.47 -6.58 -3.31
CA PHE A 50 -4.68 -5.81 -3.07
C PHE A 50 -4.60 -4.49 -3.82
N TYR A 51 -5.69 -4.15 -4.56
CA TYR A 51 -5.76 -2.91 -5.29
C TYR A 51 -7.21 -2.48 -5.47
N ARG A 52 -7.40 -1.24 -5.88
CA ARG A 52 -8.71 -0.69 -6.17
C ARG A 52 -8.76 -0.27 -7.62
N TYR A 53 -9.81 -0.60 -8.32
CA TYR A 53 -10.03 -0.13 -9.67
C TYR A 53 -11.40 0.51 -9.81
N ARG A 54 -11.51 1.40 -10.77
CA ARG A 54 -12.78 2.00 -11.12
C ARG A 54 -13.40 1.18 -12.26
N TRP A 55 -14.56 0.63 -12.00
CA TRP A 55 -15.34 -0.05 -13.04
C TRP A 55 -15.98 1.03 -13.93
N ALA A 56 -15.55 1.13 -15.19
CA ALA A 56 -16.22 1.95 -16.19
C ALA A 56 -17.50 1.23 -16.66
N GLY A 57 -18.65 1.87 -16.52
CA GLY A 57 -19.88 1.39 -17.12
C GLY A 57 -19.79 1.37 -18.66
N ARG A 58 -20.70 0.68 -19.34
CA ARG A 58 -20.72 0.55 -20.80
C ARG A 58 -20.76 1.91 -21.53
N ALA A 59 -21.37 2.92 -20.91
CA ALA A 59 -21.40 4.29 -21.41
C ALA A 59 -20.02 4.98 -21.31
N ASP A 60 -19.24 4.66 -20.29
CA ASP A 60 -17.92 5.26 -20.07
C ASP A 60 -16.86 4.72 -21.05
N SER A 61 -16.96 3.45 -21.46
CA SER A 61 -16.06 2.88 -22.46
C SER A 61 -16.24 3.54 -23.83
N THR A 62 -17.46 3.93 -24.18
CA THR A 62 -17.75 4.64 -25.44
C THR A 62 -17.28 6.10 -25.37
N ALA A 63 -17.37 6.73 -24.21
CA ALA A 63 -16.88 8.10 -24.00
C ALA A 63 -15.35 8.19 -24.00
N VAL A 64 -14.66 7.16 -23.50
CA VAL A 64 -13.19 7.06 -23.51
C VAL A 64 -12.66 6.91 -24.94
N GLU A 65 -13.35 6.18 -25.82
CA GLU A 65 -12.98 6.07 -27.24
C GLU A 65 -13.17 7.37 -28.00
N MET A 66 -14.00 8.30 -27.51
CA MET A 66 -14.37 9.52 -28.20
C MET A 66 -13.68 10.79 -27.73
N ASN A 67 -13.03 10.83 -26.57
CA ASN A 67 -12.46 12.08 -26.04
C ASN A 67 -11.43 11.88 -24.90
N ASP A 68 -10.26 12.54 -25.00
CA ASP A 68 -9.21 12.60 -23.96
C ASP A 68 -9.65 13.32 -22.67
N ALA A 69 -10.86 13.85 -22.59
CA ALA A 69 -11.39 14.60 -21.47
C ALA A 69 -12.34 13.79 -20.57
N TRP A 70 -12.28 12.48 -20.60
CA TRP A 70 -13.15 11.58 -19.80
C TRP A 70 -13.07 11.82 -18.28
N TRP A 71 -11.95 12.30 -17.75
CA TRP A 71 -11.78 12.67 -16.36
C TRP A 71 -12.65 13.87 -15.93
N LEU A 72 -13.05 14.72 -16.87
CA LEU A 72 -14.01 15.81 -16.65
C LEU A 72 -15.46 15.31 -16.57
N LEU A 73 -15.79 14.19 -17.21
CA LEU A 73 -17.14 13.61 -17.17
C LEU A 73 -17.50 13.01 -15.81
N GLY A 74 -16.51 12.66 -14.99
CA GLY A 74 -16.72 12.28 -13.58
C GLY A 74 -17.27 13.39 -12.70
N GLU A 75 -17.10 14.66 -13.11
CA GLU A 75 -17.66 15.83 -12.42
C GLU A 75 -19.09 16.18 -12.87
N VAL A 76 -19.58 15.64 -13.98
CA VAL A 76 -20.87 16.03 -14.59
C VAL A 76 -22.00 15.06 -14.24
N GLY A 77 -21.84 14.18 -13.24
CA GLY A 77 -22.97 13.41 -12.68
C GLY A 77 -23.52 12.30 -13.58
N THR A 78 -22.80 11.87 -14.59
CA THR A 78 -23.05 10.57 -15.20
C THR A 78 -22.56 9.50 -14.21
N ASP A 79 -23.31 8.43 -14.08
CA ASP A 79 -23.02 7.30 -13.17
C ASP A 79 -21.76 6.57 -13.66
N ALA A 80 -20.60 7.23 -13.47
CA ALA A 80 -19.29 6.87 -14.01
C ALA A 80 -18.66 5.72 -13.21
N GLY A 81 -19.37 4.61 -13.10
CA GLY A 81 -18.90 3.38 -12.49
C GLY A 81 -18.62 3.48 -10.98
N SER A 82 -18.54 2.36 -10.33
CA SER A 82 -18.17 2.27 -8.91
C SER A 82 -16.72 1.83 -8.74
N GLU A 83 -16.02 2.41 -7.77
CA GLU A 83 -14.74 1.89 -7.31
C GLU A 83 -14.95 0.55 -6.60
N LYS A 84 -14.11 -0.43 -6.91
CA LYS A 84 -14.13 -1.76 -6.31
C LYS A 84 -12.77 -2.13 -5.76
N ASP A 85 -12.77 -2.57 -4.51
CA ASP A 85 -11.64 -3.28 -3.96
C ASP A 85 -11.57 -4.66 -4.61
N THR A 86 -10.37 -5.05 -5.02
CA THR A 86 -10.14 -6.34 -5.65
C THR A 86 -8.79 -6.90 -5.23
N GLU A 87 -8.60 -8.18 -5.52
CA GLU A 87 -7.36 -8.87 -5.23
C GLU A 87 -7.03 -9.85 -6.36
N ASP A 88 -5.73 -9.93 -6.70
CA ASP A 88 -5.22 -10.89 -7.66
C ASP A 88 -4.03 -11.65 -7.10
N TRP A 89 -3.95 -12.92 -7.48
CA TRP A 89 -2.78 -13.72 -7.20
C TRP A 89 -1.66 -13.42 -8.18
N VAL A 90 -0.49 -13.13 -7.62
CA VAL A 90 0.76 -12.94 -8.38
C VAL A 90 1.70 -14.08 -8.04
N GLY A 91 1.75 -15.08 -8.93
CA GLY A 91 2.69 -16.20 -8.81
C GLY A 91 4.11 -15.75 -9.15
N VAL A 92 5.06 -16.10 -8.28
CA VAL A 92 6.48 -15.76 -8.45
C VAL A 92 7.30 -17.00 -8.86
N THR A 93 7.04 -18.13 -8.22
CA THR A 93 7.73 -19.39 -8.51
C THR A 93 6.77 -20.55 -8.31
N LYS A 94 6.73 -21.47 -9.27
CA LYS A 94 5.95 -22.71 -9.20
C LYS A 94 6.90 -23.90 -9.25
N VAL A 95 6.68 -24.87 -8.37
CA VAL A 95 7.50 -26.07 -8.22
C VAL A 95 6.61 -27.30 -8.26
N ASP A 96 6.99 -28.29 -9.05
CA ASP A 96 6.36 -29.60 -9.02
C ASP A 96 6.86 -30.39 -7.80
N LEU A 97 5.92 -30.97 -7.08
CA LEU A 97 6.22 -31.78 -5.91
C LEU A 97 6.29 -33.26 -6.26
N PRO A 98 7.14 -34.06 -5.58
CA PRO A 98 7.30 -35.47 -5.90
C PRO A 98 6.03 -36.26 -5.60
N ILE A 99 5.65 -37.15 -6.54
CA ILE A 99 4.56 -38.10 -6.44
C ILE A 99 5.16 -39.50 -6.58
N ALA A 100 4.89 -40.39 -5.63
CA ALA A 100 5.34 -41.76 -5.67
C ALA A 100 4.18 -42.69 -6.07
N THR A 101 4.27 -43.36 -7.20
CA THR A 101 3.28 -44.33 -7.69
C THR A 101 1.81 -43.85 -7.65
N GLY A 102 1.58 -42.56 -7.95
CA GLY A 102 0.25 -41.96 -7.91
C GLY A 102 -0.22 -41.60 -6.49
N GLU A 103 0.65 -41.66 -5.50
CA GLU A 103 0.40 -41.23 -4.12
C GLU A 103 1.21 -39.99 -3.76
N PHE A 104 0.59 -39.09 -2.99
CA PHE A 104 1.24 -37.91 -2.43
C PHE A 104 1.18 -37.97 -0.90
N THR A 105 2.34 -37.96 -0.25
CA THR A 105 2.49 -38.07 1.22
C THR A 105 2.99 -36.79 1.88
N GLY A 106 3.24 -35.75 1.09
CA GLY A 106 3.81 -34.50 1.55
C GLY A 106 5.14 -34.18 0.89
N ALA A 107 5.62 -32.97 1.07
CA ALA A 107 6.88 -32.51 0.51
C ALA A 107 7.38 -31.26 1.25
N THR A 108 8.63 -30.91 0.98
CA THR A 108 9.24 -29.66 1.44
C THR A 108 9.77 -28.88 0.24
N SER A 109 9.54 -27.59 0.22
CA SER A 109 10.06 -26.67 -0.79
C SER A 109 10.58 -25.42 -0.15
N SER A 110 11.67 -24.86 -0.69
CA SER A 110 12.26 -23.60 -0.21
C SER A 110 12.18 -22.53 -1.28
N PHE A 111 12.01 -21.30 -0.86
CA PHE A 111 11.87 -20.13 -1.71
C PHE A 111 12.69 -18.96 -1.15
N THR A 112 13.49 -18.34 -1.99
CA THR A 112 14.20 -17.10 -1.63
C THR A 112 13.34 -15.90 -2.02
N VAL A 113 12.93 -15.12 -1.03
CA VAL A 113 12.11 -13.93 -1.25
C VAL A 113 12.86 -12.94 -2.14
N PRO A 114 12.27 -12.49 -3.27
CA PRO A 114 12.92 -11.55 -4.18
C PRO A 114 13.32 -10.24 -3.50
N SER A 115 14.37 -9.59 -4.01
CA SER A 115 14.80 -8.29 -3.48
C SER A 115 13.77 -7.16 -3.66
N TRP A 116 12.89 -7.29 -4.64
CA TRP A 116 11.81 -6.37 -4.96
C TRP A 116 10.50 -6.70 -4.26
N ALA A 117 10.45 -7.75 -3.43
CA ALA A 117 9.22 -8.22 -2.80
C ALA A 117 8.50 -7.09 -2.04
N PRO A 118 7.20 -6.85 -2.30
CA PRO A 118 6.43 -5.91 -1.50
C PRO A 118 6.29 -6.41 -0.06
N GLY A 119 6.33 -5.48 0.88
CA GLY A 119 6.08 -5.79 2.28
C GLY A 119 4.64 -6.25 2.52
N SER A 120 4.47 -7.19 3.46
CA SER A 120 3.15 -7.70 3.80
C SER A 120 2.29 -6.67 4.49
N SER A 121 1.09 -6.47 3.97
CA SER A 121 0.00 -5.69 4.58
C SER A 121 -1.32 -5.98 3.87
N ASP A 122 -2.43 -5.72 4.55
CA ASP A 122 -3.77 -5.83 3.94
C ASP A 122 -4.07 -4.69 2.93
N ALA A 123 -3.19 -3.70 2.85
CA ALA A 123 -3.32 -2.59 1.90
C ALA A 123 -2.57 -2.82 0.58
N LEU A 124 -1.62 -3.77 0.52
CA LEU A 124 -0.76 -3.96 -0.64
C LEU A 124 -0.58 -5.42 -1.05
N ALA A 125 -0.04 -6.26 -0.15
CA ALA A 125 0.33 -7.63 -0.50
C ALA A 125 0.25 -8.60 0.70
N ARG A 126 -0.20 -9.83 0.45
CA ARG A 126 -0.18 -10.95 1.41
C ARG A 126 0.51 -12.15 0.79
N TRP A 127 1.66 -12.52 1.34
CA TRP A 127 2.49 -13.61 0.84
C TRP A 127 2.00 -14.98 1.31
N SER A 128 2.04 -15.97 0.41
CA SER A 128 1.71 -17.35 0.74
C SER A 128 2.39 -18.37 -0.20
N ALA A 129 2.45 -19.61 0.26
CA ALA A 129 2.72 -20.80 -0.56
C ALA A 129 1.39 -21.51 -0.80
N ARG A 130 0.97 -21.67 -2.06
CA ARG A 130 -0.27 -22.34 -2.47
C ARG A 130 0.04 -23.73 -2.97
N LEU A 131 -0.55 -24.72 -2.34
CA LEU A 131 -0.52 -26.12 -2.78
C LEU A 131 -1.75 -26.39 -3.64
N SER A 132 -1.52 -27.04 -4.79
CA SER A 132 -2.58 -27.66 -5.60
C SER A 132 -2.22 -29.10 -5.87
N VAL A 133 -3.12 -30.04 -5.54
CA VAL A 133 -2.98 -31.46 -5.80
C VAL A 133 -4.15 -31.91 -6.67
N GLU A 134 -3.83 -32.22 -7.93
CA GLU A 134 -4.78 -32.77 -8.89
C GLU A 134 -4.87 -34.28 -8.72
N ARG A 135 -6.09 -34.83 -8.66
CA ARG A 135 -6.30 -36.26 -8.44
C ARG A 135 -7.62 -36.77 -9.03
N GLY A 136 -7.74 -38.10 -9.14
CA GLY A 136 -9.01 -38.71 -9.48
C GLY A 136 -10.05 -38.49 -8.37
N GLY A 137 -10.88 -37.45 -8.56
CA GLY A 137 -11.90 -36.98 -7.62
C GLY A 137 -11.82 -35.47 -7.37
N ARG A 138 -12.00 -35.04 -6.12
CA ARG A 138 -11.89 -33.62 -5.77
C ARG A 138 -10.44 -33.23 -5.53
N ASP A 139 -9.97 -32.20 -6.20
CA ASP A 139 -8.64 -31.63 -5.99
C ASP A 139 -8.49 -31.03 -4.59
N ILE A 140 -7.24 -30.95 -4.14
CA ILE A 140 -6.88 -30.35 -2.85
C ILE A 140 -6.15 -29.05 -3.11
N ASP A 141 -6.74 -27.95 -2.66
CA ASP A 141 -6.15 -26.63 -2.67
C ASP A 141 -6.04 -26.10 -1.24
N THR A 142 -4.83 -25.74 -0.83
CA THR A 142 -4.57 -25.15 0.48
C THR A 142 -3.39 -24.21 0.42
N ARG A 143 -3.19 -23.39 1.47
CA ARG A 143 -2.09 -22.44 1.50
C ARG A 143 -1.51 -22.29 2.90
N GLY A 144 -0.24 -21.90 2.96
CA GLY A 144 0.44 -21.44 4.16
C GLY A 144 0.89 -19.99 3.97
N ASP A 145 0.49 -19.10 4.88
CA ASP A 145 0.82 -17.68 4.81
C ASP A 145 2.14 -17.38 5.56
N PHE A 146 2.84 -16.33 5.14
CA PHE A 146 4.01 -15.78 5.81
C PHE A 146 4.11 -14.26 5.59
N ASN A 147 4.88 -13.57 6.41
CA ASN A 147 5.03 -12.12 6.35
C ASN A 147 6.40 -11.72 5.82
N VAL A 148 6.41 -10.86 4.82
CA VAL A 148 7.60 -10.16 4.34
C VAL A 148 7.65 -8.80 5.01
N VAL A 149 8.71 -8.54 5.79
CA VAL A 149 8.94 -7.26 6.45
C VAL A 149 10.03 -6.47 5.74
N ILE A 150 9.80 -5.17 5.61
CA ILE A 150 10.68 -4.25 4.88
C ILE A 150 11.40 -3.36 5.87
N SER A 151 12.72 -3.30 5.75
CA SER A 151 13.59 -2.34 6.45
C SER A 151 14.06 -1.22 5.52
N ALA A 152 14.68 -0.20 6.08
CA ALA A 152 15.25 0.91 5.30
C ALA A 152 16.24 0.43 4.22
N ASP A 153 17.02 -0.60 4.52
CA ASP A 153 18.01 -1.17 3.60
C ASP A 153 17.41 -1.86 2.37
N ASN A 154 16.11 -2.14 2.41
CA ASN A 154 15.39 -2.78 1.31
C ASN A 154 14.78 -1.77 0.33
N LEU A 155 14.83 -0.47 0.63
CA LEU A 155 14.16 0.57 -0.14
C LEU A 155 15.17 1.58 -0.67
N HIS A 156 14.89 2.05 -1.89
CA HIS A 156 15.54 3.24 -2.39
C HIS A 156 14.75 4.46 -1.92
N VAL A 157 15.34 5.24 -1.02
CA VAL A 157 14.73 6.47 -0.51
C VAL A 157 15.19 7.62 -1.39
N SER A 158 14.30 8.14 -2.22
CA SER A 158 14.54 9.38 -2.96
C SER A 158 14.15 10.57 -2.10
N ASP A 159 14.99 11.59 -2.08
CA ASP A 159 14.66 12.87 -1.46
C ASP A 159 13.85 13.72 -2.46
N GLU A 160 12.61 13.28 -2.70
CA GLU A 160 11.68 14.03 -3.53
C GLU A 160 11.37 15.38 -2.88
N PRO A 161 11.44 16.49 -3.63
CA PRO A 161 11.10 17.79 -3.09
C PRO A 161 9.63 17.80 -2.62
N GLN A 162 9.37 18.55 -1.57
CA GLN A 162 7.98 18.76 -1.15
C GLN A 162 7.16 19.39 -2.28
N ARG A 163 5.88 19.02 -2.33
CA ARG A 163 4.96 19.50 -3.36
C ARG A 163 3.89 20.40 -2.75
N ARG A 164 3.67 21.56 -3.34
CA ARG A 164 2.46 22.33 -3.07
C ARG A 164 1.26 21.59 -3.67
N VAL A 165 0.24 21.36 -2.86
CA VAL A 165 -0.98 20.64 -3.26
C VAL A 165 -2.23 21.50 -3.11
N GLY A 166 -2.08 22.77 -2.68
CA GLY A 166 -3.14 23.76 -2.62
C GLY A 166 -2.61 25.12 -2.21
N GLY A 167 -3.36 26.17 -2.56
CA GLY A 167 -3.05 27.57 -2.27
C GLY A 167 -2.22 28.27 -3.34
N ASP A 168 -2.11 29.58 -3.23
CA ASP A 168 -1.45 30.47 -4.19
C ASP A 168 0.02 30.73 -3.83
N GLY A 169 0.49 30.25 -2.67
CA GLY A 169 1.85 30.47 -2.17
C GLY A 169 2.08 31.84 -1.57
N GLU A 170 1.03 32.51 -1.10
CA GLU A 170 1.14 33.78 -0.37
C GLU A 170 1.93 33.62 0.94
N THR A 171 1.89 32.42 1.52
CA THR A 171 2.81 31.97 2.56
C THR A 171 3.44 30.66 2.09
N GLU A 172 4.75 30.64 1.98
CA GLU A 172 5.48 29.41 1.70
C GLU A 172 5.50 28.53 2.95
N LEU A 173 5.09 27.27 2.79
CA LEU A 173 5.14 26.26 3.83
C LEU A 173 6.25 25.29 3.49
N GLU A 174 7.11 25.01 4.47
CA GLU A 174 8.15 23.99 4.36
C GLU A 174 8.02 22.98 5.49
N ILE A 175 8.03 21.67 5.15
CA ILE A 175 8.05 20.57 6.10
C ILE A 175 9.48 20.08 6.21
N ILE A 176 10.11 20.32 7.35
CA ILE A 176 11.47 19.87 7.66
C ILE A 176 11.39 18.61 8.52
N LEU A 177 11.93 17.50 8.04
CA LEU A 177 11.98 16.22 8.72
C LEU A 177 13.44 15.80 8.96
N PRO A 178 13.81 15.31 10.14
CA PRO A 178 15.16 14.82 10.43
C PRO A 178 15.49 13.51 9.69
N SER A 179 14.45 12.79 9.25
CA SER A 179 14.54 11.58 8.44
C SER A 179 13.35 11.50 7.53
N LEU A 180 13.50 10.87 6.37
CA LEU A 180 12.39 10.51 5.48
C LEU A 180 11.91 9.06 5.71
N VAL A 181 12.59 8.27 6.54
CA VAL A 181 12.23 6.89 6.84
C VAL A 181 11.74 6.80 8.28
N PHE A 182 10.55 6.24 8.44
CA PHE A 182 9.90 6.02 9.74
C PHE A 182 9.46 4.57 9.86
N ARG A 183 9.52 4.06 11.08
CA ARG A 183 9.04 2.71 11.38
C ARG A 183 7.58 2.78 11.85
N ALA A 184 6.76 1.81 11.44
CA ALA A 184 5.40 1.64 11.96
C ALA A 184 5.40 1.65 13.50
N GLY A 185 4.46 2.38 14.09
CA GLY A 185 4.36 2.60 15.54
C GLY A 185 5.30 3.65 16.11
N GLN A 186 6.24 4.20 15.33
CA GLN A 186 7.12 5.27 15.79
C GLN A 186 6.54 6.66 15.48
N PRO A 187 6.88 7.69 16.28
CA PRO A 187 6.43 9.04 15.98
C PRO A 187 7.18 9.64 14.78
N ILE A 188 6.48 10.43 13.98
CA ILE A 188 7.06 11.34 13.00
C ILE A 188 7.27 12.68 13.68
N THR A 189 8.50 13.11 13.85
CA THR A 189 8.84 14.42 14.38
C THR A 189 9.34 15.34 13.29
N GLY A 190 9.07 16.62 13.38
CA GLY A 190 9.51 17.60 12.40
C GLY A 190 9.17 19.03 12.79
N THR A 191 9.42 19.94 11.87
CA THR A 191 9.12 21.36 12.00
C THR A 191 8.46 21.85 10.73
N ILE A 192 7.42 22.67 10.87
CA ILE A 192 6.84 23.41 9.74
C ILE A 192 7.34 24.84 9.84
N VAL A 193 7.95 25.33 8.74
CA VAL A 193 8.36 26.72 8.59
C VAL A 193 7.37 27.44 7.70
N LEU A 194 6.84 28.54 8.18
CA LEU A 194 5.94 29.44 7.48
C LEU A 194 6.72 30.69 7.08
N THR A 195 6.82 30.99 5.79
CA THR A 195 7.49 32.17 5.27
C THR A 195 6.49 33.05 4.51
N PRO A 196 5.86 34.03 5.17
CA PRO A 196 4.89 34.94 4.52
C PRO A 196 5.58 35.82 3.47
N GLN A 197 5.01 35.90 2.27
CA GLN A 197 5.51 36.73 1.16
C GLN A 197 5.03 38.17 1.25
N LYS A 198 4.06 38.43 2.10
CA LYS A 198 3.51 39.75 2.46
C LYS A 198 2.85 39.65 3.84
N ASP A 199 2.42 40.77 4.40
CA ASP A 199 1.60 40.77 5.62
C ASP A 199 0.25 40.11 5.34
N MET A 200 -0.06 39.06 6.07
CA MET A 200 -1.28 38.26 5.95
C MET A 200 -2.11 38.37 7.23
N SER A 201 -3.37 37.93 7.16
CA SER A 201 -4.14 37.68 8.38
C SER A 201 -3.52 36.51 9.16
N ASP A 202 -3.80 36.48 10.47
CA ASP A 202 -3.42 35.33 11.29
C ASP A 202 -3.93 34.01 10.69
N ALA A 203 -3.25 32.91 11.01
CA ALA A 203 -3.59 31.62 10.44
C ALA A 203 -3.78 30.53 11.49
N GLU A 204 -4.51 29.47 11.12
CA GLU A 204 -4.55 28.19 11.81
C GLU A 204 -3.71 27.17 11.05
N LEU A 205 -2.74 26.55 11.72
CA LEU A 205 -1.87 25.53 11.16
C LEU A 205 -2.25 24.15 11.69
N GLY A 206 -2.25 23.16 10.81
CA GLY A 206 -2.40 21.76 11.17
C GLY A 206 -1.56 20.86 10.29
N VAL A 207 -1.26 19.68 10.82
CA VAL A 207 -0.44 18.65 10.17
C VAL A 207 -1.05 17.28 10.38
N TYR A 208 -0.89 16.39 9.40
CA TYR A 208 -1.28 14.99 9.52
C TYR A 208 -0.42 14.11 8.61
N TRP A 209 -0.38 12.82 8.90
CA TRP A 209 0.14 11.83 7.97
C TRP A 209 -0.97 11.30 7.09
N GLY A 210 -0.62 10.86 5.91
CA GLY A 210 -1.52 10.14 5.03
C GLY A 210 -0.77 9.13 4.18
N TYR A 211 -1.51 8.16 3.66
CA TYR A 211 -1.02 7.33 2.58
C TYR A 211 -2.05 7.20 1.47
N ALA A 212 -1.56 7.00 0.28
CA ALA A 212 -2.37 6.71 -0.89
C ALA A 212 -1.98 5.34 -1.45
N THR A 213 -2.98 4.55 -1.81
CA THR A 213 -2.82 3.36 -2.64
C THR A 213 -3.17 3.75 -4.06
N LEU A 214 -2.19 3.74 -4.95
CA LEU A 214 -2.35 4.07 -6.35
C LEU A 214 -2.42 2.76 -7.14
N SER A 215 -3.55 2.51 -7.81
CA SER A 215 -3.67 1.35 -8.68
C SER A 215 -3.02 1.64 -10.03
N HIS A 216 -2.27 0.66 -10.53
CA HIS A 216 -1.72 0.72 -11.88
C HIS A 216 -2.80 0.40 -12.90
N PRO A 217 -2.80 1.05 -14.08
CA PRO A 217 -3.76 0.75 -15.12
C PRO A 217 -3.69 -0.74 -15.51
N LEU A 218 -4.85 -1.41 -15.51
CA LEU A 218 -4.99 -2.72 -16.13
C LEU A 218 -5.24 -2.51 -17.62
N GLU A 219 -4.74 -3.41 -18.48
CA GLU A 219 -4.86 -3.29 -19.96
C GLU A 219 -6.29 -3.05 -20.46
N LYS A 220 -7.30 -3.39 -19.67
CA LYS A 220 -8.71 -3.30 -20.04
C LYS A 220 -9.56 -2.34 -19.21
N THR A 221 -8.94 -1.61 -18.29
CA THR A 221 -9.64 -0.65 -17.43
C THR A 221 -9.03 0.74 -17.57
N PRO A 222 -9.81 1.74 -17.99
CA PRO A 222 -9.25 3.06 -18.35
C PRO A 222 -8.86 3.92 -17.15
N ALA A 223 -9.25 3.58 -15.93
CA ALA A 223 -9.02 4.47 -14.80
C ALA A 223 -8.26 3.80 -13.66
N ALA A 224 -7.11 4.38 -13.32
CA ALA A 224 -6.47 4.13 -12.04
C ALA A 224 -7.38 4.67 -10.92
N ALA A 225 -7.83 3.81 -10.03
CA ALA A 225 -8.47 4.21 -8.80
C ALA A 225 -7.43 4.19 -7.67
N GLY A 226 -7.63 5.01 -6.64
CA GLY A 226 -6.74 5.07 -5.50
C GLY A 226 -7.51 5.08 -4.20
N GLY A 227 -6.97 4.42 -3.19
CA GLY A 227 -7.39 4.59 -1.81
C GLY A 227 -6.59 5.70 -1.15
N TYR A 228 -7.23 6.44 -0.26
CA TYR A 228 -6.58 7.43 0.58
C TYR A 228 -6.96 7.20 2.02
N LYS A 229 -5.97 7.22 2.92
CA LYS A 229 -6.19 7.17 4.36
C LYS A 229 -5.30 8.18 5.06
N SER A 230 -5.82 8.85 6.06
CA SER A 230 -5.05 9.82 6.86
C SER A 230 -5.29 9.60 8.34
N GLY A 231 -4.32 10.03 9.14
CA GLY A 231 -4.53 10.25 10.56
C GLY A 231 -5.34 11.51 10.84
N ASP A 232 -5.65 11.71 12.11
CA ASP A 232 -6.30 12.92 12.56
C ASP A 232 -5.40 14.14 12.36
N ARG A 233 -6.02 15.25 11.98
CA ARG A 233 -5.32 16.53 11.84
C ARG A 233 -4.89 17.07 13.21
N LEU A 234 -3.60 17.06 13.47
CA LEU A 234 -3.03 17.71 14.65
C LEU A 234 -3.04 19.24 14.45
N LYS A 235 -3.77 19.95 15.30
CA LYS A 235 -3.75 21.41 15.33
C LYS A 235 -2.49 21.89 16.04
N LEU A 236 -1.63 22.62 15.34
CA LEU A 236 -0.36 23.13 15.85
C LEU A 236 -0.46 24.54 16.42
N GLY A 237 -1.40 25.33 15.92
CA GLY A 237 -1.63 26.70 16.39
C GLY A 237 -2.84 27.33 15.75
N LYS A 238 -3.42 28.30 16.46
CA LYS A 238 -4.48 29.17 15.98
C LYS A 238 -4.08 30.63 16.28
N GLY A 239 -4.36 31.52 15.34
CA GLY A 239 -3.96 32.93 15.48
C GLY A 239 -2.44 33.13 15.33
N ILE A 240 -1.80 32.32 14.47
CA ILE A 240 -0.37 32.49 14.17
C ILE A 240 -0.19 33.76 13.36
N PRO A 241 0.56 34.76 13.85
CA PRO A 241 0.76 36.01 13.14
C PRO A 241 1.67 35.80 11.92
N LEU A 242 1.22 36.25 10.75
CA LEU A 242 1.98 36.14 9.50
C LEU A 242 2.41 37.55 9.04
N ARG A 243 3.70 37.85 9.21
CA ARG A 243 4.28 39.15 8.85
C ARG A 243 5.41 38.95 7.83
N TYR A 244 5.45 39.81 6.85
CA TYR A 244 6.51 39.80 5.84
C TYR A 244 7.90 39.85 6.49
N GLY A 245 8.80 39.00 6.02
CA GLY A 245 10.17 38.92 6.53
C GLY A 245 10.33 38.29 7.93
N ALA A 246 9.25 37.79 8.53
CA ALA A 246 9.27 37.15 9.84
C ALA A 246 8.81 35.67 9.73
N PRO A 247 9.69 34.73 9.38
CA PRO A 247 9.35 33.31 9.32
C PRO A 247 9.00 32.77 10.69
N VAL A 248 8.01 31.87 10.73
CA VAL A 248 7.53 31.20 11.95
C VAL A 248 7.82 29.71 11.86
N SER A 249 8.49 29.16 12.88
CA SER A 249 8.79 27.72 12.96
C SER A 249 7.93 27.06 14.02
N VAL A 250 7.24 26.00 13.66
CA VAL A 250 6.31 25.28 14.55
C VAL A 250 6.68 23.79 14.56
N PRO A 251 7.20 23.26 15.70
CA PRO A 251 7.52 21.85 15.82
C PRO A 251 6.24 21.00 15.90
N PHE A 252 6.34 19.75 15.46
CA PHE A 252 5.25 18.80 15.56
C PHE A 252 5.72 17.37 15.87
N THR A 253 4.79 16.57 16.37
CA THR A 253 4.96 15.13 16.56
C THR A 253 3.64 14.44 16.18
N LEU A 254 3.69 13.52 15.20
CA LEU A 254 2.57 12.70 14.78
C LEU A 254 2.82 11.25 15.18
N SER A 255 1.80 10.55 15.66
CA SER A 255 1.88 9.12 15.96
C SER A 255 1.52 8.30 14.73
N LEU A 256 2.44 7.44 14.26
CA LEU A 256 2.12 6.42 13.25
C LEU A 256 1.42 5.24 13.90
N PRO A 257 0.42 4.62 13.25
CA PRO A 257 -0.16 3.37 13.69
C PRO A 257 0.88 2.24 13.78
N ALA A 258 0.73 1.36 14.77
CA ALA A 258 1.62 0.21 14.91
C ALA A 258 1.47 -0.80 13.75
N ASP A 259 0.31 -0.82 13.12
CA ASP A 259 -0.07 -1.60 11.94
C ASP A 259 0.06 -0.83 10.62
N ALA A 260 0.80 0.30 10.63
CA ALA A 260 1.02 1.10 9.42
C ALA A 260 1.60 0.22 8.29
N PRO A 261 0.94 0.14 7.13
CA PRO A 261 1.42 -0.67 6.02
C PRO A 261 2.74 -0.09 5.49
N PRO A 262 3.73 -0.93 5.13
CA PRO A 262 4.99 -0.43 4.60
C PRO A 262 4.82 0.20 3.22
N THR A 263 5.62 1.23 2.93
CA THR A 263 5.78 1.77 1.59
C THR A 263 6.24 0.67 0.64
N GLY A 264 5.67 0.62 -0.56
CA GLY A 264 6.07 -0.38 -1.54
C GLY A 264 5.24 -0.37 -2.81
N SER A 265 5.71 -1.13 -3.79
CA SER A 265 5.02 -1.36 -5.06
C SER A 265 4.80 -2.85 -5.28
N ALA A 266 3.64 -3.20 -5.77
CA ALA A 266 3.27 -4.50 -6.27
C ALA A 266 2.89 -4.39 -7.76
N VAL A 267 2.47 -5.49 -8.39
CA VAL A 267 2.17 -5.49 -9.83
C VAL A 267 1.02 -4.52 -10.18
N HIS A 268 -0.03 -4.50 -9.36
CA HIS A 268 -1.25 -3.74 -9.65
C HIS A 268 -1.44 -2.50 -8.77
N SER A 269 -0.56 -2.26 -7.80
CA SER A 269 -0.71 -1.10 -6.91
C SER A 269 0.60 -0.67 -6.28
N THR A 270 0.65 0.60 -5.90
CA THR A 270 1.74 1.22 -5.13
C THR A 270 1.17 1.92 -3.92
N LEU A 271 1.82 1.77 -2.77
CA LEU A 271 1.48 2.45 -1.54
C LEU A 271 2.55 3.49 -1.21
N ILE A 272 2.14 4.74 -1.13
CA ILE A 272 3.01 5.88 -0.81
C ILE A 272 2.52 6.61 0.43
N TRP A 273 3.45 7.03 1.27
CA TRP A 273 3.19 7.80 2.49
C TRP A 273 3.65 9.24 2.36
N PHE A 274 3.01 10.13 3.10
CA PHE A 274 3.39 11.54 3.16
C PHE A 274 2.96 12.18 4.49
N VAL A 275 3.64 13.28 4.82
CA VAL A 275 3.19 14.26 5.79
C VAL A 275 2.61 15.44 5.03
N GLU A 276 1.43 15.90 5.42
CA GLU A 276 0.79 17.07 4.83
C GLU A 276 0.58 18.13 5.90
N ALA A 277 1.05 19.34 5.61
CA ALA A 277 0.75 20.54 6.39
C ALA A 277 -0.30 21.37 5.66
N SER A 278 -1.29 21.84 6.40
CA SER A 278 -2.34 22.72 5.88
C SER A 278 -2.50 23.93 6.79
N MET A 279 -2.51 25.12 6.18
CA MET A 279 -2.69 26.39 6.84
C MET A 279 -3.93 27.08 6.29
N LEU A 280 -4.81 27.49 7.19
CA LEU A 280 -6.04 28.24 6.87
C LEU A 280 -5.89 29.67 7.39
N TYR A 281 -6.02 30.65 6.53
CA TYR A 281 -6.03 32.06 6.92
C TYR A 281 -7.31 32.42 7.68
N ALA A 282 -7.22 33.28 8.69
CA ALA A 282 -8.37 33.74 9.46
C ALA A 282 -9.42 34.46 8.61
N LYS A 283 -8.99 35.13 7.54
CA LYS A 283 -9.88 35.65 6.52
C LYS A 283 -10.11 34.58 5.47
N TRP A 284 -11.31 34.01 5.45
CA TRP A 284 -11.69 32.90 4.54
C TRP A 284 -11.49 33.23 3.05
N THR A 285 -11.47 34.52 2.66
CA THR A 285 -11.19 34.97 1.29
C THR A 285 -9.75 34.74 0.84
N GLN A 286 -8.83 34.42 1.76
CA GLN A 286 -7.41 34.18 1.48
C GLN A 286 -7.08 32.71 1.20
N GLY A 287 -8.06 31.80 1.38
CA GLY A 287 -7.91 30.41 1.00
C GLY A 287 -7.12 29.54 2.00
N ILE A 288 -6.56 28.47 1.48
CA ILE A 288 -5.82 27.47 2.25
C ILE A 288 -4.50 27.18 1.54
N GLU A 289 -3.39 27.25 2.24
CA GLU A 289 -2.10 26.74 1.74
C GLU A 289 -1.90 25.29 2.19
N LYS A 290 -1.43 24.45 1.27
CA LYS A 290 -1.15 23.04 1.56
C LYS A 290 0.12 22.58 0.89
N VAL A 291 0.95 21.89 1.66
CA VAL A 291 2.15 21.23 1.17
C VAL A 291 2.21 19.79 1.62
N ARG A 292 2.83 18.96 0.82
CA ARG A 292 3.00 17.53 1.06
C ARG A 292 4.46 17.13 0.90
N ARG A 293 5.00 16.44 1.89
CA ARG A 293 6.33 15.83 1.86
C ARG A 293 6.19 14.32 1.85
N GLN A 294 6.74 13.66 0.83
CA GLN A 294 6.74 12.21 0.77
C GLN A 294 7.68 11.64 1.83
N ILE A 295 7.26 10.54 2.45
CA ILE A 295 8.04 9.78 3.42
C ILE A 295 7.98 8.29 3.08
N VAL A 296 8.84 7.53 3.70
CA VAL A 296 8.89 6.08 3.61
C VAL A 296 8.52 5.48 4.97
N VAL A 297 7.59 4.55 4.99
CA VAL A 297 7.23 3.79 6.19
C VAL A 297 7.70 2.35 6.01
N VAL A 298 8.38 1.82 7.04
CA VAL A 298 8.86 0.44 7.11
C VAL A 298 8.22 -0.28 8.29
N ASN A 299 8.17 -1.63 8.24
CA ASN A 299 7.57 -2.45 9.28
C ASN A 299 8.55 -3.42 9.95
N ALA A 300 9.87 -3.23 9.73
CA ALA A 300 10.94 -4.02 10.34
C ALA A 300 11.90 -3.16 11.18
#